data_21fa815cb0bd416a0e2d87cb350efd6e
#
_entry.id   21fa815cb0bd416a0e2d87cb350efd6e
#
_cell.length_a   1.000
_cell.length_b   1.000
_cell.length_c   1.000
_cell.angle_alpha   90.00
_cell.angle_beta   90.00
_cell.angle_gamma   90.00
#
_symmetry.space_group_name_H-M   'P 1'
#
loop_
_entity.id
_entity.type
_entity.pdbx_description
1 polymer ?
#
loop_
_entity_poly.entity_id
_entity_poly.type
_entity_poly.pdbx_seq_one_letter_code
_entity_poly.pdbx_strand_id
1 'polypeptide(L)'
;MDTKIDFKDPAYYENRELSWIKFDQRVLSEARDKSIPLLERLKFVSITSSNLDEFFMVRVASLKDMVHAKYKKRDIAGMTATEQLSAINKQARELVNIQYSTFSRSLMPLLRKEGIYLLDAHEDLNEEQARFVDRYFMENVYPVLTPMAVDASRPFPLIRNKTLNIAALLTGKKTEDETVFATVQVPSVLPRLVQIPSEGETKSFILLEQIIERNIGILFSNYKVLCAYPYRIMRNADLTIDEDEASDLLKEIENKLKMRQWGEVIRLEIEEKVDKKLLKFLKIELKVSDEDIFQIAGPIDLTFLMKMYGIDGYDHLRYKPYTPQQVPEITPGSDIFAAIRKGDIFLHHPYETFDPVVDFIRQASKDPDVLAIKQTLYR
;
A
#
# COMPACT_ATOMS: atom_id res chain seq x y z
N MET A 1 18.47 47.35 19.31
CA MET A 1 18.38 47.20 17.84
C MET A 1 17.34 46.10 17.59
N ASP A 2 16.11 46.47 17.21
CA ASP A 2 15.12 45.51 16.81
C ASP A 2 15.58 44.88 15.49
N THR A 3 16.13 43.69 15.55
CA THR A 3 16.41 42.89 14.35
C THR A 3 15.07 42.55 13.72
N LYS A 4 14.75 43.22 12.63
CA LYS A 4 13.55 42.97 11.84
C LYS A 4 13.62 41.53 11.36
N ILE A 5 12.72 40.68 11.86
CA ILE A 5 12.66 39.26 11.50
C ILE A 5 12.31 39.17 10.00
N ASP A 6 13.18 38.53 9.23
CA ASP A 6 12.88 38.21 7.83
C ASP A 6 12.17 36.85 7.76
N PHE A 7 10.84 36.88 7.65
CA PHE A 7 10.01 35.66 7.52
C PHE A 7 10.23 34.88 6.21
N LYS A 8 11.12 35.32 5.34
CA LYS A 8 11.54 34.56 4.15
C LYS A 8 12.78 33.70 4.40
N ASP A 9 13.39 33.81 5.58
CA ASP A 9 14.54 32.98 5.93
C ASP A 9 14.14 31.51 5.99
N PRO A 10 14.77 30.62 5.18
CA PRO A 10 14.53 29.19 5.21
C PRO A 10 14.62 28.54 6.59
N ALA A 11 15.36 29.12 7.52
CA ALA A 11 15.51 28.64 8.89
C ALA A 11 14.18 28.59 9.69
N TYR A 12 13.17 29.36 9.26
CA TYR A 12 11.84 29.36 9.87
C TYR A 12 10.88 28.32 9.28
N TYR A 13 11.33 27.53 8.29
CA TYR A 13 10.47 26.58 7.58
C TYR A 13 11.01 25.17 7.69
N GLU A 14 10.09 24.23 7.77
CA GLU A 14 10.38 22.81 7.62
C GLU A 14 10.05 22.38 6.18
N ASN A 15 10.88 21.51 5.60
CA ASN A 15 10.56 20.90 4.31
C ASN A 15 9.25 20.12 4.40
N ARG A 16 8.35 20.37 3.47
CA ARG A 16 7.00 19.80 3.45
C ARG A 16 7.00 18.27 3.44
N GLU A 17 7.88 17.66 2.66
CA GLU A 17 7.88 16.19 2.49
C GLU A 17 8.49 15.50 3.71
N LEU A 18 9.47 16.11 4.37
CA LEU A 18 10.00 15.60 5.64
C LEU A 18 9.01 15.77 6.79
N SER A 19 8.27 16.87 6.81
CA SER A 19 7.15 17.08 7.74
C SER A 19 6.06 16.00 7.55
N TRP A 20 5.78 15.61 6.29
CA TRP A 20 4.82 14.56 5.99
C TRP A 20 5.28 13.19 6.54
N ILE A 21 6.56 12.84 6.42
CA ILE A 21 7.08 11.59 7.01
C ILE A 21 6.92 11.60 8.54
N LYS A 22 7.17 12.74 9.20
CA LYS A 22 6.92 12.90 10.64
C LYS A 22 5.45 12.72 11.00
N PHE A 23 4.53 13.19 10.15
CA PHE A 23 3.11 12.92 10.32
C PHE A 23 2.82 11.42 10.27
N ASP A 24 3.37 10.70 9.29
CA ASP A 24 3.14 9.25 9.16
C ASP A 24 3.82 8.46 10.31
N GLN A 25 4.94 8.96 10.86
CA GLN A 25 5.50 8.44 12.12
C GLN A 25 4.53 8.58 13.29
N ARG A 26 3.74 9.66 13.37
CA ARG A 26 2.69 9.83 14.37
C ARG A 26 1.55 8.83 14.16
N VAL A 27 1.16 8.59 12.90
CA VAL A 27 0.19 7.52 12.57
C VAL A 27 0.70 6.18 13.08
N LEU A 28 1.96 5.85 12.82
CA LEU A 28 2.57 4.60 13.31
C LEU A 28 2.68 4.56 14.84
N SER A 29 2.78 5.69 15.53
CA SER A 29 2.86 5.72 16.99
C SER A 29 1.59 5.18 17.65
N GLU A 30 0.42 5.32 17.02
CA GLU A 30 -0.84 4.72 17.47
C GLU A 30 -0.75 3.17 17.50
N ALA A 31 -0.04 2.57 16.53
CA ALA A 31 0.19 1.13 16.55
C ALA A 31 1.08 0.67 17.71
N ARG A 32 1.83 1.57 18.32
CA ARG A 32 2.77 1.30 19.42
C ARG A 32 2.20 1.64 20.79
N ASP A 33 1.10 2.36 20.83
CA ASP A 33 0.41 2.69 22.07
C ASP A 33 -0.34 1.45 22.59
N LYS A 34 0.03 1.00 23.79
CA LYS A 34 -0.56 -0.17 24.45
C LYS A 34 -1.98 0.07 24.97
N SER A 35 -2.42 1.31 25.08
CA SER A 35 -3.79 1.66 25.49
C SER A 35 -4.82 1.44 24.38
N ILE A 36 -4.34 1.32 23.12
CA ILE A 36 -5.16 1.08 21.94
C ILE A 36 -5.43 -0.42 21.78
N PRO A 37 -6.66 -0.86 21.47
CA PRO A 37 -7.01 -2.25 21.23
C PRO A 37 -6.15 -2.88 20.13
N LEU A 38 -5.82 -4.18 20.27
CA LEU A 38 -4.80 -4.82 19.45
C LEU A 38 -5.10 -4.79 17.93
N LEU A 39 -6.34 -5.04 17.53
CA LEU A 39 -6.70 -5.01 16.10
C LEU A 39 -6.72 -3.58 15.53
N GLU A 40 -7.01 -2.56 16.35
CA GLU A 40 -6.85 -1.16 15.94
C GLU A 40 -5.38 -0.82 15.67
N ARG A 41 -4.46 -1.32 16.51
CA ARG A 41 -3.02 -1.14 16.32
C ARG A 41 -2.54 -1.75 15.00
N LEU A 42 -3.05 -2.93 14.61
CA LEU A 42 -2.80 -3.51 13.29
C LEU A 42 -3.27 -2.61 12.14
N LYS A 43 -4.45 -2.02 12.31
CA LYS A 43 -5.00 -1.08 11.33
C LYS A 43 -4.09 0.12 11.10
N PHE A 44 -3.50 0.69 12.15
CA PHE A 44 -2.55 1.79 12.02
C PHE A 44 -1.26 1.39 11.28
N VAL A 45 -0.76 0.17 11.47
CA VAL A 45 0.37 -0.34 10.65
C VAL A 45 -0.01 -0.41 9.17
N SER A 46 -1.23 -0.88 8.86
CA SER A 46 -1.74 -0.93 7.48
C SER A 46 -1.91 0.47 6.87
N ILE A 47 -2.43 1.43 7.64
CA ILE A 47 -2.59 2.83 7.21
C ILE A 47 -1.22 3.44 6.90
N THR A 48 -0.22 3.25 7.75
CA THR A 48 1.16 3.70 7.49
C THR A 48 1.71 3.16 6.18
N SER A 49 1.48 1.87 5.86
CA SER A 49 1.86 1.29 4.56
C SER A 49 1.17 1.97 3.39
N SER A 50 -0.15 2.17 3.49
CA SER A 50 -0.93 2.80 2.42
C SER A 50 -0.51 4.25 2.20
N ASN A 51 -0.24 4.99 3.27
CA ASN A 51 0.23 6.37 3.23
C ASN A 51 1.60 6.47 2.54
N LEU A 52 2.54 5.59 2.91
CA LEU A 52 3.86 5.53 2.26
C LEU A 52 3.76 5.22 0.77
N ASP A 53 2.89 4.31 0.36
CA ASP A 53 2.65 4.00 -1.05
C ASP A 53 2.29 5.28 -1.83
N GLU A 54 1.29 6.02 -1.35
CA GLU A 54 0.83 7.25 -1.99
C GLU A 54 1.93 8.33 -2.00
N PHE A 55 2.64 8.49 -0.89
CA PHE A 55 3.75 9.42 -0.78
C PHE A 55 4.84 9.15 -1.81
N PHE A 56 5.25 7.89 -1.97
CA PHE A 56 6.24 7.52 -2.97
C PHE A 56 5.74 7.73 -4.40
N MET A 57 4.54 7.28 -4.71
CA MET A 57 3.99 7.34 -6.07
C MET A 57 3.71 8.77 -6.55
N VAL A 58 3.48 9.72 -5.64
CA VAL A 58 3.14 11.10 -5.99
C VAL A 58 4.28 12.05 -5.63
N ARG A 59 4.65 12.15 -4.34
CA ARG A 59 5.59 13.17 -3.86
C ARG A 59 7.03 12.87 -4.24
N VAL A 60 7.48 11.64 -3.97
CA VAL A 60 8.84 11.21 -4.33
C VAL A 60 8.99 11.17 -5.86
N ALA A 61 7.96 10.73 -6.57
CA ALA A 61 7.91 10.74 -8.02
C ALA A 61 8.12 12.16 -8.59
N SER A 62 7.35 13.15 -8.14
CA SER A 62 7.49 14.56 -8.52
C SER A 62 8.92 15.09 -8.30
N LEU A 63 9.54 14.77 -7.15
CA LEU A 63 10.91 15.17 -6.87
C LEU A 63 11.92 14.51 -7.81
N LYS A 64 11.72 13.23 -8.18
CA LYS A 64 12.56 12.56 -9.17
C LYS A 64 12.43 13.21 -10.55
N ASP A 65 11.22 13.57 -10.96
CA ASP A 65 11.01 14.32 -12.22
C ASP A 65 11.74 15.68 -12.21
N MET A 66 11.70 16.39 -11.08
CA MET A 66 12.49 17.63 -10.93
C MET A 66 14.00 17.40 -11.07
N VAL A 67 14.53 16.32 -10.51
CA VAL A 67 15.96 15.97 -10.66
C VAL A 67 16.29 15.62 -12.10
N HIS A 68 15.46 14.84 -12.80
CA HIS A 68 15.63 14.50 -14.22
C HIS A 68 15.58 15.76 -15.11
N ALA A 69 14.69 16.70 -14.78
CA ALA A 69 14.62 18.01 -15.45
C ALA A 69 15.77 18.97 -15.06
N LYS A 70 16.70 18.54 -14.20
CA LYS A 70 17.82 19.35 -13.70
C LYS A 70 17.36 20.65 -13.02
N TYR A 71 16.21 20.62 -12.37
CA TYR A 71 15.64 21.76 -11.65
C TYR A 71 16.46 22.08 -10.41
N LYS A 72 16.99 23.31 -10.31
CA LYS A 72 17.94 23.72 -9.26
C LYS A 72 17.35 24.66 -8.20
N LYS A 73 16.10 25.08 -8.38
CA LYS A 73 15.49 26.01 -7.42
C LYS A 73 15.31 25.30 -6.07
N ARG A 74 15.63 26.01 -4.99
CA ARG A 74 15.41 25.53 -3.63
C ARG A 74 13.95 25.74 -3.22
N ASP A 75 13.45 24.87 -2.36
CA ASP A 75 12.14 25.04 -1.73
C ASP A 75 12.18 26.13 -0.64
N ILE A 76 11.07 26.33 0.05
CA ILE A 76 10.97 27.34 1.11
C ILE A 76 11.88 27.03 2.32
N ALA A 77 12.21 25.75 2.55
CA ALA A 77 13.14 25.30 3.58
C ALA A 77 14.62 25.30 3.11
N GLY A 78 14.89 25.82 1.92
CA GLY A 78 16.23 25.95 1.37
C GLY A 78 16.82 24.68 0.77
N MET A 79 16.03 23.63 0.50
CA MET A 79 16.51 22.35 -0.03
C MET A 79 16.26 22.22 -1.54
N THR A 80 17.25 21.71 -2.28
CA THR A 80 17.07 21.25 -3.66
C THR A 80 16.33 19.91 -3.72
N ALA A 81 15.76 19.53 -4.87
CA ALA A 81 15.09 18.26 -5.04
C ALA A 81 16.00 17.04 -4.70
N THR A 82 17.28 17.11 -5.04
CA THR A 82 18.25 16.05 -4.71
C THR A 82 18.49 15.94 -3.20
N GLU A 83 18.66 17.08 -2.50
CA GLU A 83 18.80 17.12 -1.04
C GLU A 83 17.55 16.58 -0.34
N GLN A 84 16.37 16.92 -0.85
CA GLN A 84 15.09 16.40 -0.36
C GLN A 84 14.99 14.87 -0.53
N LEU A 85 15.29 14.34 -1.72
CA LEU A 85 15.24 12.88 -1.98
C LEU A 85 16.18 12.10 -1.06
N SER A 86 17.40 12.60 -0.84
CA SER A 86 18.36 11.96 0.06
C SER A 86 17.85 11.93 1.52
N ALA A 87 17.31 13.04 2.01
CA ALA A 87 16.75 13.14 3.35
C ALA A 87 15.48 12.26 3.52
N ILE A 88 14.59 12.27 2.51
CA ILE A 88 13.40 11.43 2.46
C ILE A 88 13.79 9.96 2.53
N ASN A 89 14.74 9.52 1.71
CA ASN A 89 15.18 8.14 1.66
C ASN A 89 15.63 7.64 3.03
N LYS A 90 16.46 8.44 3.73
CA LYS A 90 16.91 8.13 5.08
C LYS A 90 15.74 7.98 6.05
N GLN A 91 14.86 8.99 6.13
CA GLN A 91 13.74 8.96 7.08
C GLN A 91 12.69 7.89 6.74
N ALA A 92 12.43 7.64 5.45
CA ALA A 92 11.51 6.59 5.03
C ALA A 92 12.02 5.19 5.41
N ARG A 93 13.35 4.92 5.28
CA ARG A 93 13.94 3.65 5.74
C ARG A 93 13.82 3.50 7.25
N GLU A 94 14.05 4.56 8.03
CA GLU A 94 13.86 4.54 9.48
C GLU A 94 12.40 4.23 9.84
N LEU A 95 11.44 4.87 9.16
CA LEU A 95 10.01 4.62 9.37
C LEU A 95 9.63 3.18 9.04
N VAL A 96 10.07 2.64 7.90
CA VAL A 96 9.84 1.24 7.49
C VAL A 96 10.43 0.27 8.51
N ASN A 97 11.65 0.50 8.98
CA ASN A 97 12.27 -0.34 10.00
C ASN A 97 11.47 -0.35 11.31
N ILE A 98 10.98 0.81 11.75
CA ILE A 98 10.12 0.91 12.95
C ILE A 98 8.78 0.19 12.70
N GLN A 99 8.19 0.35 11.54
CA GLN A 99 6.92 -0.28 11.15
C GLN A 99 7.03 -1.82 11.21
N TYR A 100 8.04 -2.39 10.54
CA TYR A 100 8.24 -3.85 10.53
C TYR A 100 8.67 -4.40 11.90
N SER A 101 9.47 -3.65 12.64
CA SER A 101 9.79 -4.02 14.03
C SER A 101 8.53 -3.99 14.92
N THR A 102 7.65 -3.02 14.74
CA THR A 102 6.38 -2.94 15.47
C THR A 102 5.48 -4.14 15.11
N PHE A 103 5.37 -4.45 13.83
CA PHE A 103 4.63 -5.61 13.35
C PHE A 103 5.17 -6.91 13.93
N SER A 104 6.43 -7.24 13.66
CA SER A 104 7.00 -8.57 13.95
C SER A 104 7.28 -8.80 15.44
N ARG A 105 7.83 -7.79 16.13
CA ARG A 105 8.29 -7.95 17.53
C ARG A 105 7.26 -7.56 18.57
N SER A 106 6.27 -6.75 18.22
CA SER A 106 5.24 -6.30 19.17
C SER A 106 3.89 -6.94 18.89
N LEU A 107 3.35 -6.76 17.67
CA LEU A 107 1.96 -7.11 17.39
C LEU A 107 1.79 -8.62 17.14
N MET A 108 2.66 -9.25 16.38
CA MET A 108 2.57 -10.70 16.10
C MET A 108 2.58 -11.57 17.36
N PRO A 109 3.48 -11.34 18.36
CA PRO A 109 3.42 -12.10 19.60
C PRO A 109 2.13 -11.87 20.42
N LEU A 110 1.54 -10.68 20.36
CA LEU A 110 0.28 -10.39 21.03
C LEU A 110 -0.90 -11.09 20.34
N LEU A 111 -0.95 -11.10 19.00
CA LEU A 111 -1.95 -11.85 18.24
C LEU A 111 -1.90 -13.34 18.56
N ARG A 112 -0.70 -13.93 18.63
CA ARG A 112 -0.54 -15.34 18.99
C ARG A 112 -1.10 -15.65 20.40
N LYS A 113 -0.98 -14.73 21.34
CA LYS A 113 -1.57 -14.87 22.69
C LYS A 113 -3.11 -14.87 22.65
N GLU A 114 -3.68 -14.15 21.70
CA GLU A 114 -5.13 -14.10 21.47
C GLU A 114 -5.62 -15.25 20.56
N GLY A 115 -4.77 -16.20 20.21
CA GLY A 115 -5.12 -17.34 19.37
C GLY A 115 -5.20 -17.02 17.87
N ILE A 116 -4.62 -15.90 17.42
CA ILE A 116 -4.53 -15.52 16.01
C ILE A 116 -3.09 -15.78 15.54
N TYR A 117 -2.93 -16.70 14.61
CA TYR A 117 -1.63 -17.10 14.07
C TYR A 117 -1.54 -16.70 12.60
N LEU A 118 -0.58 -15.86 12.25
CA LEU A 118 -0.12 -15.69 10.88
C LEU A 118 1.20 -16.44 10.76
N LEU A 119 1.30 -17.41 9.85
CA LEU A 119 2.52 -18.14 9.60
C LEU A 119 3.58 -17.23 9.01
N ASP A 120 4.81 -17.33 9.52
CA ASP A 120 5.93 -16.52 9.05
C ASP A 120 6.47 -17.06 7.71
N ALA A 121 6.42 -18.39 7.52
CA ALA A 121 6.89 -19.06 6.31
C ALA A 121 6.07 -20.34 6.02
N HIS A 122 6.06 -20.78 4.76
CA HIS A 122 5.35 -22.00 4.36
C HIS A 122 6.03 -23.31 4.88
N GLU A 123 7.28 -23.23 5.33
CA GLU A 123 7.99 -24.31 6.00
C GLU A 123 7.43 -24.60 7.40
N ASP A 124 6.75 -23.66 8.02
CA ASP A 124 6.17 -23.79 9.36
C ASP A 124 4.83 -24.55 9.36
N LEU A 125 4.30 -24.95 8.18
CA LEU A 125 3.08 -25.71 8.04
C LEU A 125 3.22 -27.12 8.62
N ASN A 126 2.26 -27.54 9.45
CA ASN A 126 2.13 -28.95 9.83
C ASN A 126 1.57 -29.76 8.64
N GLU A 127 1.53 -31.11 8.78
CA GLU A 127 1.11 -32.00 7.68
C GLU A 127 -0.31 -31.76 7.19
N GLU A 128 -1.25 -31.47 8.08
CA GLU A 128 -2.65 -31.19 7.72
C GLU A 128 -2.77 -29.87 6.97
N GLN A 129 -2.13 -28.83 7.48
CA GLN A 129 -2.06 -27.52 6.85
C GLN A 129 -1.36 -27.57 5.50
N ALA A 130 -0.27 -28.34 5.38
CA ALA A 130 0.46 -28.54 4.13
C ALA A 130 -0.46 -29.19 3.07
N ARG A 131 -1.16 -30.28 3.43
CA ARG A 131 -2.14 -30.92 2.52
C ARG A 131 -3.28 -29.99 2.10
N PHE A 132 -3.76 -29.16 3.02
CA PHE A 132 -4.78 -28.15 2.71
C PHE A 132 -4.23 -27.12 1.72
N VAL A 133 -3.06 -26.56 1.98
CA VAL A 133 -2.42 -25.51 1.16
C VAL A 133 -2.11 -26.04 -0.25
N ASP A 134 -1.57 -27.26 -0.37
CA ASP A 134 -1.25 -27.85 -1.67
C ASP A 134 -2.52 -28.12 -2.48
N ARG A 135 -3.61 -28.57 -1.85
CA ARG A 135 -4.92 -28.72 -2.51
C ARG A 135 -5.49 -27.36 -2.91
N TYR A 136 -5.48 -26.37 -1.99
CA TYR A 136 -5.96 -25.03 -2.27
C TYR A 136 -5.21 -24.40 -3.45
N PHE A 137 -3.89 -24.61 -3.50
CA PHE A 137 -3.08 -24.18 -4.65
C PHE A 137 -3.59 -24.76 -5.96
N MET A 138 -3.77 -26.08 -6.05
CA MET A 138 -4.19 -26.73 -7.29
C MET A 138 -5.60 -26.35 -7.73
N GLU A 139 -6.54 -26.21 -6.78
CA GLU A 139 -7.95 -25.96 -7.08
C GLU A 139 -8.27 -24.48 -7.35
N ASN A 140 -7.61 -23.56 -6.64
CA ASN A 140 -7.99 -22.14 -6.65
C ASN A 140 -6.90 -21.23 -7.22
N VAL A 141 -5.63 -21.50 -6.93
CA VAL A 141 -4.53 -20.59 -7.26
C VAL A 141 -3.94 -20.89 -8.62
N TYR A 142 -3.57 -22.14 -8.88
CA TYR A 142 -2.93 -22.57 -10.13
C TYR A 142 -3.71 -22.18 -11.40
N PRO A 143 -5.06 -22.29 -11.46
CA PRO A 143 -5.82 -21.95 -12.68
C PRO A 143 -5.79 -20.47 -13.07
N VAL A 144 -5.48 -19.58 -12.13
CA VAL A 144 -5.48 -18.12 -12.36
C VAL A 144 -4.08 -17.53 -12.46
N LEU A 145 -3.03 -18.34 -12.30
CA LEU A 145 -1.65 -17.89 -12.42
C LEU A 145 -1.18 -17.81 -13.87
N THR A 146 -0.37 -16.81 -14.16
CA THR A 146 0.29 -16.63 -15.45
C THR A 146 1.80 -16.50 -15.22
N PRO A 147 2.52 -17.63 -15.11
CA PRO A 147 3.98 -17.61 -14.96
C PRO A 147 4.66 -17.15 -16.24
N MET A 148 5.69 -16.33 -16.10
CA MET A 148 6.48 -15.78 -17.21
C MET A 148 7.96 -16.07 -16.99
N ALA A 149 8.61 -16.71 -17.95
CA ALA A 149 10.06 -16.87 -17.97
C ALA A 149 10.67 -15.87 -18.95
N VAL A 150 11.81 -15.30 -18.59
CA VAL A 150 12.55 -14.31 -19.38
C VAL A 150 13.77 -14.98 -19.97
N ASP A 151 13.85 -15.00 -21.28
CA ASP A 151 14.97 -15.54 -22.05
C ASP A 151 15.30 -14.60 -23.24
N ALA A 152 16.27 -14.97 -24.07
CA ALA A 152 16.69 -14.17 -25.21
C ALA A 152 15.54 -13.85 -26.21
N SER A 153 14.47 -14.66 -26.23
CA SER A 153 13.29 -14.48 -27.09
C SER A 153 12.11 -13.81 -26.38
N ARG A 154 12.14 -13.72 -25.05
CA ARG A 154 11.07 -13.18 -24.21
C ARG A 154 11.63 -12.11 -23.29
N PRO A 155 11.42 -10.82 -23.63
CA PRO A 155 11.90 -9.70 -22.81
C PRO A 155 11.25 -9.68 -21.42
N PHE A 156 11.86 -8.92 -20.51
CA PHE A 156 11.35 -8.74 -19.17
C PHE A 156 9.89 -8.21 -19.22
N PRO A 157 8.97 -8.85 -18.51
CA PRO A 157 7.55 -8.47 -18.56
C PRO A 157 7.31 -7.12 -17.91
N LEU A 158 6.28 -6.45 -18.38
CA LEU A 158 5.85 -5.19 -17.82
C LEU A 158 5.09 -5.40 -16.49
N ILE A 159 5.80 -5.23 -15.39
CA ILE A 159 5.24 -5.35 -14.05
C ILE A 159 4.36 -4.14 -13.74
N ARG A 160 3.13 -4.38 -13.32
CA ARG A 160 2.16 -3.34 -12.98
C ARG A 160 2.48 -2.66 -11.65
N ASN A 161 2.08 -1.39 -11.53
CA ASN A 161 2.23 -0.64 -10.29
C ASN A 161 1.53 -1.33 -9.10
N LYS A 162 2.21 -1.41 -7.96
CA LYS A 162 1.72 -1.97 -6.69
C LYS A 162 1.37 -3.46 -6.71
N THR A 163 1.59 -4.17 -7.80
CA THR A 163 1.33 -5.61 -7.80
C THR A 163 2.43 -6.36 -7.03
N LEU A 164 2.00 -7.31 -6.21
CA LEU A 164 2.90 -8.26 -5.58
C LEU A 164 3.21 -9.37 -6.59
N ASN A 165 4.48 -9.71 -6.70
CA ASN A 165 4.96 -10.72 -7.64
C ASN A 165 5.97 -11.62 -6.92
N ILE A 166 6.19 -12.80 -7.45
CA ILE A 166 7.27 -13.69 -7.03
C ILE A 166 8.28 -13.75 -8.17
N ALA A 167 9.52 -13.41 -7.87
CA ALA A 167 10.66 -13.57 -8.76
C ALA A 167 11.38 -14.89 -8.45
N ALA A 168 11.74 -15.64 -9.47
CA ALA A 168 12.47 -16.89 -9.32
C ALA A 168 13.69 -16.95 -10.23
N LEU A 169 14.75 -17.60 -9.77
CA LEU A 169 15.84 -18.05 -10.61
C LEU A 169 15.69 -19.54 -10.89
N LEU A 170 15.75 -19.86 -12.13
CA LEU A 170 15.57 -21.21 -12.67
C LEU A 170 16.85 -21.67 -13.38
N THR A 171 17.09 -22.98 -13.39
CA THR A 171 18.11 -23.59 -14.27
C THR A 171 17.50 -24.72 -15.07
N GLY A 172 17.98 -24.93 -16.29
CA GLY A 172 17.50 -26.03 -17.14
C GLY A 172 17.85 -27.38 -16.54
N LYS A 173 16.93 -28.35 -16.58
CA LYS A 173 17.19 -29.73 -16.10
C LYS A 173 18.30 -30.45 -16.87
N LYS A 174 18.61 -29.98 -18.08
CA LYS A 174 19.61 -30.61 -18.98
C LYS A 174 20.86 -29.74 -19.19
N THR A 175 20.80 -28.45 -18.91
CA THR A 175 21.89 -27.48 -19.09
C THR A 175 21.97 -26.67 -17.78
N GLU A 176 22.82 -27.13 -16.86
CA GLU A 176 22.98 -26.50 -15.53
C GLU A 176 23.64 -25.11 -15.57
N ASP A 177 24.22 -24.73 -16.68
CA ASP A 177 25.03 -23.51 -16.82
C ASP A 177 24.20 -22.25 -17.13
N GLU A 178 22.94 -22.37 -17.54
CA GLU A 178 22.10 -21.22 -17.92
C GLU A 178 21.04 -20.92 -16.84
N THR A 179 21.19 -19.77 -16.20
CA THR A 179 20.21 -19.27 -15.22
C THR A 179 19.17 -18.42 -15.94
N VAL A 180 17.91 -18.78 -15.80
CA VAL A 180 16.75 -18.10 -16.37
C VAL A 180 15.99 -17.39 -15.26
N PHE A 181 15.64 -16.14 -15.48
CA PHE A 181 14.73 -15.41 -14.59
C PHE A 181 13.28 -15.75 -14.93
N ALA A 182 12.48 -15.90 -13.90
CA ALA A 182 11.03 -16.05 -14.06
C ALA A 182 10.30 -15.20 -13.04
N THR A 183 9.07 -14.84 -13.37
CA THR A 183 8.20 -14.13 -12.44
C THR A 183 6.75 -14.58 -12.60
N VAL A 184 6.01 -14.51 -11.50
CA VAL A 184 4.56 -14.74 -11.48
C VAL A 184 3.90 -13.71 -10.58
N GLN A 185 2.82 -13.10 -11.08
CA GLN A 185 2.05 -12.14 -10.29
C GLN A 185 1.18 -12.89 -9.28
N VAL A 186 1.18 -12.42 -8.02
CA VAL A 186 0.21 -12.86 -7.00
C VAL A 186 -1.17 -12.31 -7.40
N PRO A 187 -2.17 -13.18 -7.63
CA PRO A 187 -3.44 -12.74 -8.19
C PRO A 187 -4.29 -11.97 -7.17
N SER A 188 -4.67 -10.75 -7.50
CA SER A 188 -5.51 -9.90 -6.63
C SER A 188 -6.99 -10.31 -6.59
N VAL A 189 -7.42 -11.23 -7.47
CA VAL A 189 -8.79 -11.78 -7.47
C VAL A 189 -9.01 -12.80 -6.35
N LEU A 190 -7.93 -13.33 -5.78
CA LEU A 190 -7.97 -14.22 -4.62
C LEU A 190 -7.67 -13.47 -3.33
N PRO A 191 -8.19 -13.93 -2.18
CA PRO A 191 -7.83 -13.37 -0.90
C PRO A 191 -6.33 -13.60 -0.61
N ARG A 192 -5.61 -12.53 -0.25
CA ARG A 192 -4.19 -12.64 0.11
C ARG A 192 -3.98 -13.34 1.45
N LEU A 193 -4.90 -13.12 2.40
CA LEU A 193 -4.92 -13.76 3.71
C LEU A 193 -5.81 -15.01 3.62
N VAL A 194 -5.20 -16.19 3.64
CA VAL A 194 -5.89 -17.47 3.51
C VAL A 194 -5.94 -18.14 4.89
N GLN A 195 -7.15 -18.43 5.38
CA GLN A 195 -7.33 -19.19 6.61
C GLN A 195 -7.04 -20.66 6.35
N ILE A 196 -6.27 -21.28 7.24
CA ILE A 196 -5.85 -22.68 7.17
C ILE A 196 -6.37 -23.44 8.40
N PRO A 197 -6.40 -24.78 8.36
CA PRO A 197 -6.81 -25.59 9.50
C PRO A 197 -6.03 -25.22 10.78
N SER A 198 -6.75 -25.16 11.89
CA SER A 198 -6.19 -24.82 13.21
C SER A 198 -6.91 -25.59 14.30
N GLU A 199 -6.23 -25.76 15.44
CA GLU A 199 -6.77 -26.51 16.57
C GLU A 199 -7.67 -25.62 17.46
N GLY A 200 -8.75 -26.19 17.97
CA GLY A 200 -9.65 -25.53 18.92
C GLY A 200 -10.28 -24.26 18.38
N GLU A 201 -10.30 -23.20 19.20
CA GLU A 201 -10.88 -21.88 18.85
C GLU A 201 -9.85 -20.94 18.19
N THR A 202 -8.62 -21.42 17.94
CA THR A 202 -7.59 -20.60 17.31
C THR A 202 -7.85 -20.39 15.82
N LYS A 203 -7.28 -19.33 15.25
CA LYS A 203 -7.35 -19.06 13.82
C LYS A 203 -5.96 -18.89 13.25
N SER A 204 -5.64 -19.74 12.29
CA SER A 204 -4.35 -19.72 11.59
C SER A 204 -4.50 -19.25 10.16
N PHE A 205 -3.55 -18.47 9.71
CA PHE A 205 -3.54 -17.86 8.38
C PHE A 205 -2.18 -18.01 7.72
N ILE A 206 -2.20 -18.09 6.40
CA ILE A 206 -1.00 -18.01 5.55
C ILE A 206 -1.24 -16.97 4.45
N LEU A 207 -0.19 -16.34 3.97
CA LEU A 207 -0.28 -15.41 2.86
C LEU A 207 -0.25 -16.14 1.52
N LEU A 208 -0.99 -15.63 0.54
CA LEU A 208 -1.12 -16.24 -0.78
C LEU A 208 0.22 -16.38 -1.51
N GLU A 209 1.14 -15.41 -1.33
CA GLU A 209 2.50 -15.50 -1.85
C GLU A 209 3.26 -16.70 -1.30
N GLN A 210 3.10 -17.04 -0.02
CA GLN A 210 3.71 -18.20 0.61
C GLN A 210 3.18 -19.52 0.02
N ILE A 211 1.88 -19.55 -0.30
CA ILE A 211 1.25 -20.70 -0.98
C ILE A 211 1.85 -20.90 -2.37
N ILE A 212 2.08 -19.79 -3.10
CA ILE A 212 2.66 -19.83 -4.44
C ILE A 212 4.14 -20.22 -4.37
N GLU A 213 4.92 -19.66 -3.45
CA GLU A 213 6.34 -20.00 -3.25
C GLU A 213 6.53 -21.47 -2.95
N ARG A 214 5.74 -22.04 -2.05
CA ARG A 214 5.75 -23.47 -1.74
C ARG A 214 5.55 -24.35 -2.98
N ASN A 215 4.72 -23.91 -3.91
CA ASN A 215 4.33 -24.68 -5.09
C ASN A 215 4.99 -24.15 -6.37
N ILE A 216 5.97 -23.26 -6.28
CA ILE A 216 6.57 -22.58 -7.44
C ILE A 216 7.17 -23.56 -8.46
N GLY A 217 7.70 -24.70 -7.98
CA GLY A 217 8.24 -25.76 -8.84
C GLY A 217 7.23 -26.41 -9.79
N ILE A 218 5.93 -26.38 -9.45
CA ILE A 218 4.87 -26.90 -10.30
C ILE A 218 4.67 -25.99 -11.53
N LEU A 219 4.81 -24.67 -11.32
CA LEU A 219 4.67 -23.68 -12.40
C LEU A 219 5.79 -23.77 -13.44
N PHE A 220 6.96 -24.21 -13.03
CA PHE A 220 8.15 -24.30 -13.87
C PHE A 220 8.68 -25.73 -13.97
N SER A 221 7.80 -26.69 -14.27
CA SER A 221 8.05 -28.13 -14.24
C SER A 221 9.26 -28.60 -15.08
N ASN A 222 9.62 -27.85 -16.13
CA ASN A 222 10.77 -28.16 -17.02
C ASN A 222 12.11 -27.59 -16.49
N TYR A 223 12.05 -26.85 -15.39
CA TYR A 223 13.21 -26.20 -14.77
C TYR A 223 13.40 -26.71 -13.34
N LYS A 224 14.60 -26.50 -12.79
CA LYS A 224 14.86 -26.58 -11.35
C LYS A 224 14.83 -25.16 -10.79
N VAL A 225 14.02 -24.93 -9.80
CA VAL A 225 13.96 -23.64 -9.09
C VAL A 225 15.17 -23.56 -8.14
N LEU A 226 15.97 -22.52 -8.29
CA LEU A 226 17.13 -22.26 -7.43
C LEU A 226 16.73 -21.45 -6.20
N CYS A 227 15.90 -20.43 -6.41
CA CYS A 227 15.32 -19.58 -5.36
C CYS A 227 14.08 -18.89 -5.89
N ALA A 228 13.22 -18.46 -4.97
CA ALA A 228 12.05 -17.63 -5.25
C ALA A 228 11.86 -16.63 -4.12
N TYR A 229 11.45 -15.40 -4.44
CA TYR A 229 11.25 -14.33 -3.46
C TYR A 229 10.13 -13.41 -3.90
N PRO A 230 9.27 -12.95 -2.99
CA PRO A 230 8.29 -11.93 -3.27
C PRO A 230 8.97 -10.58 -3.52
N TYR A 231 8.41 -9.82 -4.46
CA TYR A 231 8.81 -8.44 -4.73
C TYR A 231 7.63 -7.60 -5.18
N ARG A 232 7.76 -6.29 -4.99
CA ARG A 232 6.74 -5.30 -5.37
C ARG A 232 7.42 -4.05 -5.90
N ILE A 233 6.84 -3.43 -6.90
CA ILE A 233 7.32 -2.14 -7.40
C ILE A 233 6.28 -1.06 -7.25
N MET A 234 6.75 0.17 -7.06
CA MET A 234 5.94 1.38 -7.17
C MET A 234 6.41 2.19 -8.36
N ARG A 235 5.45 2.68 -9.12
CA ARG A 235 5.70 3.51 -10.30
C ARG A 235 5.27 4.94 -10.06
N ASN A 236 5.88 5.86 -10.80
CA ASN A 236 5.42 7.24 -10.85
C ASN A 236 3.95 7.28 -11.27
N ALA A 237 3.10 7.81 -10.38
CA ALA A 237 1.67 7.99 -10.59
C ALA A 237 1.28 9.48 -10.54
N ASP A 238 2.28 10.37 -10.47
CA ASP A 238 2.06 11.81 -10.57
C ASP A 238 1.71 12.16 -12.01
N LEU A 239 0.52 12.71 -12.18
CA LEU A 239 -0.01 13.10 -13.49
C LEU A 239 -0.31 14.59 -13.46
N THR A 240 0.54 15.34 -14.09
CA THR A 240 0.18 16.71 -14.47
C THR A 240 -0.86 16.67 -15.58
N ILE A 241 -2.03 17.19 -15.30
CA ILE A 241 -3.09 17.43 -16.30
C ILE A 241 -3.06 18.90 -16.61
N ASP A 242 -2.84 19.24 -17.87
CA ASP A 242 -3.05 20.59 -18.35
C ASP A 242 -4.53 20.72 -18.70
N GLU A 243 -5.28 21.33 -17.78
CA GLU A 243 -6.74 21.49 -17.92
C GLU A 243 -7.09 22.47 -19.04
N ASP A 244 -6.19 23.41 -19.35
CA ASP A 244 -6.39 24.46 -20.35
C ASP A 244 -6.21 23.94 -21.79
N GLU A 245 -5.43 22.88 -21.99
CA GLU A 245 -5.19 22.27 -23.31
C GLU A 245 -6.11 21.07 -23.63
N ALA A 246 -6.84 20.55 -22.65
CA ALA A 246 -7.66 19.35 -22.82
C ALA A 246 -9.01 19.66 -23.48
N SER A 247 -9.16 19.28 -24.74
CA SER A 247 -10.46 19.37 -25.47
C SER A 247 -11.54 18.45 -24.89
N ASP A 248 -11.16 17.36 -24.20
CA ASP A 248 -12.02 16.42 -23.47
C ASP A 248 -11.30 15.95 -22.20
N LEU A 249 -11.56 16.66 -21.10
CA LEU A 249 -10.92 16.43 -19.82
C LEU A 249 -11.16 15.00 -19.28
N LEU A 250 -12.35 14.44 -19.49
CA LEU A 250 -12.66 13.06 -19.04
C LEU A 250 -11.82 12.02 -19.77
N LYS A 251 -11.68 12.16 -21.08
CA LYS A 251 -10.89 11.26 -21.91
C LYS A 251 -9.39 11.38 -21.60
N GLU A 252 -8.91 12.59 -21.33
CA GLU A 252 -7.54 12.84 -20.93
C GLU A 252 -7.25 12.22 -19.55
N ILE A 253 -8.16 12.39 -18.58
CA ILE A 253 -8.08 11.73 -17.27
C ILE A 253 -8.06 10.20 -17.43
N GLU A 254 -8.94 9.62 -18.25
CA GLU A 254 -8.98 8.18 -18.50
C GLU A 254 -7.66 7.66 -19.09
N ASN A 255 -7.10 8.35 -20.09
CA ASN A 255 -5.83 8.00 -20.69
C ASN A 255 -4.68 8.08 -19.68
N LYS A 256 -4.62 9.14 -18.89
CA LYS A 256 -3.59 9.31 -17.85
C LYS A 256 -3.73 8.30 -16.73
N LEU A 257 -4.93 7.93 -16.32
CA LEU A 257 -5.15 6.84 -15.35
C LEU A 257 -4.63 5.50 -15.90
N LYS A 258 -4.77 5.23 -17.20
CA LYS A 258 -4.14 4.06 -17.83
C LYS A 258 -2.61 4.15 -17.80
N MET A 259 -2.04 5.32 -18.02
CA MET A 259 -0.59 5.54 -18.00
C MET A 259 0.05 5.43 -16.61
N ARG A 260 -0.72 5.62 -15.50
CA ARG A 260 -0.23 5.39 -14.12
C ARG A 260 0.39 4.01 -13.91
N GLN A 261 -0.02 3.02 -14.67
CA GLN A 261 0.51 1.66 -14.55
C GLN A 261 1.90 1.48 -15.18
N TRP A 262 2.37 2.46 -15.97
CA TRP A 262 3.54 2.35 -16.84
C TRP A 262 4.62 3.41 -16.59
N GLY A 263 4.45 4.26 -15.58
CA GLY A 263 5.45 5.24 -15.18
C GLY A 263 6.79 4.61 -14.75
N GLU A 264 7.83 5.43 -14.60
CA GLU A 264 9.13 5.00 -14.08
C GLU A 264 8.99 4.29 -12.72
N VAL A 265 9.82 3.28 -12.48
CA VAL A 265 9.87 2.61 -11.18
C VAL A 265 10.53 3.54 -10.17
N ILE A 266 9.79 3.89 -9.12
CA ILE A 266 10.23 4.81 -8.06
C ILE A 266 10.79 4.04 -6.87
N ARG A 267 10.26 2.83 -6.61
CA ARG A 267 10.65 2.00 -5.47
C ARG A 267 10.51 0.52 -5.83
N LEU A 268 11.50 -0.27 -5.42
CA LEU A 268 11.47 -1.73 -5.40
C LEU A 268 11.47 -2.20 -3.94
N GLU A 269 10.47 -2.96 -3.55
CA GLU A 269 10.43 -3.70 -2.29
C GLU A 269 10.72 -5.17 -2.58
N ILE A 270 11.63 -5.75 -1.82
CA ILE A 270 12.03 -7.15 -1.97
C ILE A 270 12.44 -7.71 -0.62
N GLU A 271 12.36 -9.01 -0.44
CA GLU A 271 12.76 -9.66 0.80
C GLU A 271 14.23 -9.39 1.16
N GLU A 272 14.52 -9.19 2.47
CA GLU A 272 15.86 -8.81 2.97
C GLU A 272 16.95 -9.83 2.57
N LYS A 273 16.62 -11.13 2.56
CA LYS A 273 17.58 -12.20 2.28
C LYS A 273 17.61 -12.66 0.83
N VAL A 274 17.17 -11.80 -0.08
CA VAL A 274 17.13 -12.10 -1.51
C VAL A 274 18.49 -12.51 -2.07
N ASP A 275 18.49 -13.46 -3.01
CA ASP A 275 19.69 -13.86 -3.75
C ASP A 275 20.29 -12.67 -4.51
N LYS A 276 21.62 -12.51 -4.43
CA LYS A 276 22.32 -11.36 -5.04
C LYS A 276 22.23 -11.31 -6.57
N LYS A 277 22.19 -12.48 -7.23
CA LYS A 277 22.07 -12.53 -8.70
C LYS A 277 20.67 -12.09 -9.12
N LEU A 278 19.65 -12.55 -8.41
CA LEU A 278 18.26 -12.15 -8.64
C LEU A 278 18.06 -10.66 -8.40
N LEU A 279 18.58 -10.12 -7.31
CA LEU A 279 18.49 -8.68 -7.02
C LEU A 279 19.20 -7.85 -8.10
N LYS A 280 20.40 -8.27 -8.51
CA LYS A 280 21.15 -7.61 -9.60
C LYS A 280 20.36 -7.61 -10.91
N PHE A 281 19.72 -8.73 -11.24
CA PHE A 281 18.89 -8.83 -12.44
C PHE A 281 17.71 -7.85 -12.37
N LEU A 282 16.92 -7.87 -11.30
CA LEU A 282 15.80 -6.96 -11.11
C LEU A 282 16.23 -5.49 -11.15
N LYS A 283 17.37 -5.16 -10.55
CA LYS A 283 17.91 -3.80 -10.56
C LYS A 283 18.17 -3.28 -11.97
N ILE A 284 18.73 -4.13 -12.86
CA ILE A 284 19.03 -3.79 -14.24
C ILE A 284 17.73 -3.63 -15.05
N GLU A 285 16.83 -4.62 -14.98
CA GLU A 285 15.59 -4.65 -15.77
C GLU A 285 14.60 -3.54 -15.36
N LEU A 286 14.50 -3.25 -14.08
CA LEU A 286 13.64 -2.21 -13.53
C LEU A 286 14.29 -0.82 -13.57
N LYS A 287 15.59 -0.73 -13.90
CA LYS A 287 16.37 0.52 -13.95
C LYS A 287 16.35 1.31 -12.64
N VAL A 288 16.42 0.62 -11.52
CA VAL A 288 16.40 1.24 -10.19
C VAL A 288 17.81 1.37 -9.60
N SER A 289 18.03 2.43 -8.82
CA SER A 289 19.27 2.64 -8.06
C SER A 289 19.21 1.90 -6.70
N ASP A 290 20.33 1.81 -5.99
CA ASP A 290 20.36 1.20 -4.65
C ASP A 290 19.52 2.00 -3.63
N GLU A 291 19.36 3.29 -3.86
CA GLU A 291 18.52 4.15 -3.03
C GLU A 291 17.03 3.84 -3.17
N ASP A 292 16.61 3.29 -4.31
CA ASP A 292 15.22 2.93 -4.60
C ASP A 292 14.83 1.54 -4.09
N ILE A 293 15.81 0.74 -3.64
CA ILE A 293 15.60 -0.65 -3.22
C ILE A 293 15.39 -0.69 -1.70
N PHE A 294 14.24 -1.20 -1.28
CA PHE A 294 13.89 -1.45 0.12
C PHE A 294 13.89 -2.96 0.37
N GLN A 295 14.87 -3.44 1.13
CA GLN A 295 14.92 -4.82 1.59
C GLN A 295 14.08 -4.96 2.85
N ILE A 296 13.10 -5.84 2.82
CA ILE A 296 12.03 -5.96 3.80
C ILE A 296 12.21 -7.23 4.65
N ALA A 297 12.25 -7.05 5.96
CA ALA A 297 12.32 -8.16 6.93
C ALA A 297 10.92 -8.61 7.36
N GLY A 298 10.18 -9.24 6.46
CA GLY A 298 8.80 -9.71 6.67
C GLY A 298 7.95 -9.65 5.41
N PRO A 299 6.62 -9.81 5.53
CA PRO A 299 5.72 -9.77 4.39
C PRO A 299 5.79 -8.42 3.68
N ILE A 300 5.96 -8.42 2.37
CA ILE A 300 5.92 -7.19 1.57
C ILE A 300 4.49 -6.65 1.57
N ASP A 301 4.35 -5.32 1.69
CA ASP A 301 3.03 -4.65 1.69
C ASP A 301 2.12 -5.06 2.87
N LEU A 302 2.28 -4.37 3.99
CA LEU A 302 1.48 -4.62 5.20
C LEU A 302 0.02 -4.12 5.11
N THR A 303 -0.45 -3.66 3.95
CA THR A 303 -1.85 -3.23 3.78
C THR A 303 -2.85 -4.37 3.98
N PHE A 304 -2.43 -5.63 3.82
CA PHE A 304 -3.27 -6.81 4.10
C PHE A 304 -3.74 -6.89 5.56
N LEU A 305 -3.03 -6.27 6.50
CA LEU A 305 -3.42 -6.22 7.92
C LEU A 305 -4.80 -5.59 8.13
N MET A 306 -5.27 -4.75 7.20
CA MET A 306 -6.64 -4.23 7.22
C MET A 306 -7.69 -5.36 7.12
N LYS A 307 -7.37 -6.47 6.46
CA LYS A 307 -8.25 -7.65 6.42
C LYS A 307 -8.23 -8.43 7.73
N MET A 308 -7.11 -8.43 8.44
CA MET A 308 -7.03 -9.04 9.77
C MET A 308 -7.89 -8.30 10.80
N TYR A 309 -8.06 -6.98 10.65
CA TYR A 309 -8.98 -6.21 11.48
C TYR A 309 -10.41 -6.76 11.45
N GLY A 310 -10.85 -7.32 10.32
CA GLY A 310 -12.18 -7.87 10.10
C GLY A 310 -12.38 -9.33 10.56
N ILE A 311 -11.43 -9.97 11.25
CA ILE A 311 -11.57 -11.37 11.70
C ILE A 311 -12.67 -11.48 12.75
N ASP A 312 -13.67 -12.34 12.50
CA ASP A 312 -14.80 -12.55 13.41
C ASP A 312 -14.37 -13.17 14.76
N GLY A 313 -15.13 -12.88 15.83
CA GLY A 313 -14.95 -13.47 17.14
C GLY A 313 -13.91 -12.75 18.03
N TYR A 314 -13.35 -11.61 17.58
CA TYR A 314 -12.34 -10.85 18.30
C TYR A 314 -12.78 -9.39 18.57
N ASP A 315 -14.06 -9.16 18.85
CA ASP A 315 -14.59 -7.81 19.09
C ASP A 315 -13.98 -7.13 20.31
N HIS A 316 -13.53 -7.90 21.30
CA HIS A 316 -12.83 -7.39 22.50
C HIS A 316 -11.47 -6.76 22.17
N LEU A 317 -10.90 -7.03 20.97
CA LEU A 317 -9.64 -6.45 20.46
C LEU A 317 -9.86 -5.20 19.60
N ARG A 318 -11.08 -4.67 19.54
CA ARG A 318 -11.48 -3.47 18.78
C ARG A 318 -12.09 -2.42 19.70
N TYR A 319 -12.20 -1.20 19.21
CA TYR A 319 -13.03 -0.20 19.86
C TYR A 319 -14.51 -0.64 19.85
N LYS A 320 -15.20 -0.35 20.94
CA LYS A 320 -16.65 -0.57 20.99
C LYS A 320 -17.33 0.32 19.95
N PRO A 321 -18.26 -0.22 19.14
CA PRO A 321 -19.08 0.59 18.27
C PRO A 321 -19.83 1.67 19.06
N TYR A 322 -19.98 2.83 18.48
CA TYR A 322 -20.81 3.90 19.05
C TYR A 322 -21.85 4.34 18.01
N THR A 323 -22.97 4.87 18.48
CA THR A 323 -24.01 5.44 17.62
C THR A 323 -23.71 6.91 17.42
N PRO A 324 -23.54 7.39 16.16
CA PRO A 324 -23.39 8.81 15.89
C PRO A 324 -24.54 9.64 16.44
N GLN A 325 -24.25 10.85 16.91
CA GLN A 325 -25.24 11.78 17.40
C GLN A 325 -26.07 12.38 16.25
N GLN A 326 -27.31 12.75 16.55
CA GLN A 326 -28.12 13.53 15.63
C GLN A 326 -27.58 14.96 15.52
N VAL A 327 -27.74 15.56 14.33
CA VAL A 327 -27.33 16.95 14.08
C VAL A 327 -28.40 17.89 14.66
N PRO A 328 -28.06 18.77 15.58
CA PRO A 328 -29.08 19.61 16.28
C PRO A 328 -29.87 20.52 15.34
N GLU A 329 -29.22 21.01 14.27
CA GLU A 329 -29.80 21.94 13.31
C GLU A 329 -30.73 21.26 12.30
N ILE A 330 -30.74 19.92 12.22
CA ILE A 330 -31.46 19.15 11.22
C ILE A 330 -32.31 18.08 11.91
N THR A 331 -33.63 18.28 11.91
CA THR A 331 -34.55 17.22 12.31
C THR A 331 -34.65 16.16 11.20
N PRO A 332 -34.51 14.87 11.51
CA PRO A 332 -34.68 13.81 10.51
C PRO A 332 -35.99 13.95 9.72
N GLY A 333 -35.91 13.91 8.38
CA GLY A 333 -37.04 14.04 7.48
C GLY A 333 -37.57 15.49 7.29
N SER A 334 -36.93 16.50 7.89
CA SER A 334 -37.28 17.91 7.64
C SER A 334 -36.76 18.42 6.28
N ASP A 335 -37.25 19.56 5.82
CA ASP A 335 -36.72 20.26 4.65
C ASP A 335 -35.32 20.78 4.95
N ILE A 336 -34.32 20.12 4.33
CA ILE A 336 -32.92 20.47 4.55
C ILE A 336 -32.56 21.81 3.91
N PHE A 337 -33.21 22.21 2.81
CA PHE A 337 -33.02 23.51 2.18
C PHE A 337 -33.52 24.64 3.08
N ALA A 338 -34.60 24.40 3.85
CA ALA A 338 -35.07 25.36 4.85
C ALA A 338 -34.05 25.50 5.99
N ALA A 339 -33.38 24.43 6.40
CA ALA A 339 -32.31 24.49 7.41
C ALA A 339 -31.09 25.27 6.88
N ILE A 340 -30.65 25.00 5.65
CA ILE A 340 -29.51 25.69 5.01
C ILE A 340 -29.78 27.19 4.84
N ARG A 341 -31.02 27.60 4.54
CA ARG A 341 -31.39 29.03 4.45
C ARG A 341 -31.27 29.80 5.77
N LYS A 342 -31.23 29.11 6.90
CA LYS A 342 -31.02 29.73 8.22
C LYS A 342 -29.57 30.00 8.51
N GLY A 343 -28.66 29.26 7.89
CA GLY A 343 -27.22 29.38 8.05
C GLY A 343 -26.48 28.15 7.50
N ASP A 344 -25.18 28.28 7.42
CA ASP A 344 -24.30 27.16 7.04
C ASP A 344 -24.40 26.02 8.05
N ILE A 345 -24.33 24.79 7.58
CA ILE A 345 -24.37 23.59 8.40
C ILE A 345 -23.00 22.92 8.37
N PHE A 346 -22.40 22.75 9.54
CA PHE A 346 -21.15 22.02 9.71
C PHE A 346 -21.43 20.65 10.32
N LEU A 347 -20.90 19.60 9.72
CA LEU A 347 -21.06 18.22 10.17
C LEU A 347 -19.70 17.64 10.56
N HIS A 348 -19.65 17.01 11.74
CA HIS A 348 -18.41 16.41 12.28
C HIS A 348 -18.51 14.89 12.28
N HIS A 349 -18.24 14.27 11.13
CA HIS A 349 -18.18 12.81 11.03
C HIS A 349 -16.89 12.25 11.66
N PRO A 350 -16.96 11.06 12.23
CA PRO A 350 -18.08 10.12 12.36
C PRO A 350 -18.92 10.32 13.63
N TYR A 351 -18.75 11.41 14.37
CA TYR A 351 -19.43 11.65 15.64
C TYR A 351 -20.88 12.10 15.47
N GLU A 352 -21.18 12.76 14.37
CA GLU A 352 -22.53 13.08 13.93
C GLU A 352 -22.94 12.17 12.76
N THR A 353 -24.25 11.88 12.67
CA THR A 353 -24.78 10.99 11.63
C THR A 353 -24.57 11.56 10.21
N PHE A 354 -24.35 10.66 9.25
CA PHE A 354 -24.23 11.01 7.82
C PHE A 354 -25.59 11.17 7.13
N ASP A 355 -26.70 10.81 7.82
CA ASP A 355 -28.05 10.85 7.27
C ASP A 355 -28.44 12.21 6.66
N PRO A 356 -28.10 13.37 7.26
CA PRO A 356 -28.40 14.67 6.68
C PRO A 356 -27.77 14.87 5.29
N VAL A 357 -26.58 14.34 5.02
CA VAL A 357 -25.94 14.43 3.70
C VAL A 357 -26.70 13.59 2.69
N VAL A 358 -27.12 12.38 3.08
CA VAL A 358 -27.93 11.48 2.23
C VAL A 358 -29.29 12.11 1.94
N ASP A 359 -29.95 12.72 2.95
CA ASP A 359 -31.24 13.39 2.81
C ASP A 359 -31.13 14.64 1.95
N PHE A 360 -30.05 15.40 2.06
CA PHE A 360 -29.78 16.55 1.17
C PHE A 360 -29.75 16.12 -0.30
N ILE A 361 -28.97 15.08 -0.62
CA ILE A 361 -28.87 14.58 -2.00
C ILE A 361 -30.24 14.03 -2.45
N ARG A 362 -30.94 13.31 -1.59
CA ARG A 362 -32.26 12.73 -1.90
C ARG A 362 -33.31 13.81 -2.15
N GLN A 363 -33.33 14.88 -1.36
CA GLN A 363 -34.23 16.01 -1.56
C GLN A 363 -33.86 16.77 -2.83
N ALA A 364 -32.58 17.09 -3.02
CA ALA A 364 -32.08 17.77 -4.21
C ALA A 364 -32.41 17.01 -5.51
N SER A 365 -32.33 15.70 -5.51
CA SER A 365 -32.64 14.86 -6.69
C SER A 365 -34.12 14.87 -7.12
N LYS A 366 -35.01 15.29 -6.22
CA LYS A 366 -36.45 15.33 -6.46
C LYS A 366 -36.99 16.75 -6.64
N ASP A 367 -36.21 17.75 -6.32
CA ASP A 367 -36.58 19.16 -6.39
C ASP A 367 -36.37 19.70 -7.84
N PRO A 368 -37.44 20.11 -8.56
CA PRO A 368 -37.31 20.62 -9.92
C PRO A 368 -36.59 21.97 -10.01
N ASP A 369 -36.47 22.69 -8.89
CA ASP A 369 -35.77 23.97 -8.84
C ASP A 369 -34.25 23.84 -8.69
N VAL A 370 -33.73 22.60 -8.45
CA VAL A 370 -32.32 22.34 -8.41
C VAL A 370 -31.75 22.21 -9.82
N LEU A 371 -30.98 23.20 -10.25
CA LEU A 371 -30.46 23.32 -11.60
C LEU A 371 -29.03 22.89 -11.77
N ALA A 372 -28.25 22.79 -10.71
CA ALA A 372 -26.82 22.47 -10.74
C ALA A 372 -26.33 21.75 -9.49
N ILE A 373 -25.29 20.94 -9.65
CA ILE A 373 -24.54 20.31 -8.56
C ILE A 373 -23.21 21.04 -8.41
N LYS A 374 -22.93 21.52 -7.19
CA LYS A 374 -21.67 22.14 -6.82
C LYS A 374 -21.10 21.40 -5.61
N GLN A 375 -20.18 20.50 -5.84
CA GLN A 375 -19.67 19.60 -4.82
C GLN A 375 -18.15 19.44 -4.93
N THR A 376 -17.45 19.62 -3.81
CA THR A 376 -16.05 19.23 -3.69
C THR A 376 -16.00 17.86 -3.03
N LEU A 377 -15.41 16.89 -3.71
CA LEU A 377 -15.17 15.55 -3.19
C LEU A 377 -13.73 15.48 -2.71
N TYR A 378 -13.57 15.06 -1.47
CA TYR A 378 -12.27 14.87 -0.86
C TYR A 378 -12.28 13.51 -0.14
N ARG A 379 -11.76 12.48 -0.82
CA ARG A 379 -11.70 11.05 -0.41
C ARG A 379 -12.99 10.46 0.13
#